data_6d38edf0f4e818338db4893f1cdfda33
#
_entry.id   6d38edf0f4e818338db4893f1cdfda33
#
_cell.length_a   1.000
_cell.length_b   1.000
_cell.length_c   1.000
_cell.angle_alpha   90.00
_cell.angle_beta   90.00
_cell.angle_gamma   90.00
#
_symmetry.space_group_name_H-M   'P 1'
#
loop_
_entity.id
_entity.type
_entity.pdbx_description
1 polymer ?
#
loop_
_entity_poly.entity_id
_entity_poly.type
_entity_poly.pdbx_seq_one_letter_code
_entity_poly.pdbx_strand_id
1 'polypeptide(L)'
;LVLSRSSRAADFITGGQDSVAIRVPGSPIMRDVLQELCSLRDDPFSAIAAPSANRFGGVSPTTAQHAIEEIGDRLTNDDVILDAGPCAIGIESTIVDCTADRPRILRLGKVTAEDVEHATGMQLGGHSQVRAPGILAAHYSPRASVLLVEKVELPEQAIPSEIGRAHV
;
A
#
# COMPACT_ATOMS: atom_id res chain seq x y z
N LEU A 1 2.24 8.04 -5.12
CA LEU A 1 2.14 9.50 -5.29
C LEU A 1 0.69 9.91 -5.40
N VAL A 2 0.32 11.02 -4.77
CA VAL A 2 -0.98 11.67 -5.01
C VAL A 2 -0.72 12.92 -5.86
N LEU A 3 -1.43 13.00 -6.97
CA LEU A 3 -1.27 14.04 -7.98
C LEU A 3 -2.61 14.69 -8.27
N SER A 4 -2.62 15.91 -8.80
CA SER A 4 -3.81 16.52 -9.37
C SER A 4 -4.35 15.64 -10.49
N ARG A 5 -5.64 15.33 -10.45
CA ARG A 5 -6.25 14.46 -11.46
C ARG A 5 -6.43 15.17 -12.80
N SER A 6 -6.37 14.40 -13.87
CA SER A 6 -6.85 14.80 -15.17
C SER A 6 -8.27 14.28 -15.41
N SER A 7 -8.88 14.66 -16.54
CA SER A 7 -10.19 14.16 -16.96
C SER A 7 -10.22 12.63 -17.18
N ARG A 8 -9.08 11.96 -17.30
CA ARG A 8 -8.98 10.49 -17.40
C ARG A 8 -9.31 9.78 -16.07
N ALA A 9 -9.13 10.44 -14.93
CA ALA A 9 -9.47 9.90 -13.61
C ALA A 9 -10.89 10.35 -13.22
N ALA A 10 -11.87 9.51 -13.52
CA ALA A 10 -13.27 9.79 -13.22
C ALA A 10 -13.57 9.79 -11.70
N ASP A 11 -14.66 10.40 -11.29
CA ASP A 11 -15.06 10.59 -9.89
C ASP A 11 -15.15 9.27 -9.11
N PHE A 12 -15.62 8.19 -9.75
CA PHE A 12 -15.72 6.88 -9.10
C PHE A 12 -14.35 6.26 -8.77
N ILE A 13 -13.27 6.67 -9.46
CA ILE A 13 -11.90 6.24 -9.15
C ILE A 13 -11.32 7.06 -7.99
N THR A 14 -11.60 8.36 -7.97
CA THR A 14 -10.99 9.31 -7.02
C THR A 14 -11.86 9.53 -5.78
N GLY A 15 -13.06 8.98 -5.72
CA GLY A 15 -14.03 9.27 -4.66
C GLY A 15 -14.45 10.74 -4.64
N GLY A 16 -14.49 11.38 -5.82
CA GLY A 16 -14.87 12.78 -6.02
C GLY A 16 -13.79 13.79 -5.61
N GLN A 17 -12.56 13.35 -5.33
CA GLN A 17 -11.44 14.25 -5.05
C GLN A 17 -10.84 14.80 -6.34
N ASP A 18 -10.28 16.00 -6.30
CA ASP A 18 -9.52 16.61 -7.40
C ASP A 18 -8.07 16.08 -7.49
N SER A 19 -7.82 14.98 -6.82
CA SER A 19 -6.55 14.28 -6.82
C SER A 19 -6.74 12.78 -7.08
N VAL A 20 -5.69 12.14 -7.59
CA VAL A 20 -5.64 10.70 -7.83
C VAL A 20 -4.35 10.11 -7.24
N ALA A 21 -4.49 8.98 -6.56
CA ALA A 21 -3.33 8.23 -6.06
C ALA A 21 -2.84 7.26 -7.14
N ILE A 22 -1.57 7.38 -7.51
CA ILE A 22 -0.91 6.54 -8.51
C ILE A 22 0.25 5.81 -7.88
N ARG A 23 0.37 4.52 -8.18
CA ARG A 23 1.50 3.67 -7.79
C ARG A 23 2.22 3.16 -9.04
N VAL A 24 3.54 3.26 -9.03
CA VAL A 24 4.40 2.53 -9.96
C VAL A 24 4.91 1.29 -9.20
N PRO A 25 4.47 0.08 -9.56
CA PRO A 25 4.82 -1.11 -8.79
C PRO A 25 6.29 -1.48 -8.93
N GLY A 26 6.91 -1.88 -7.82
CA GLY A 26 8.26 -2.46 -7.80
C GLY A 26 8.30 -3.92 -8.28
N SER A 27 7.18 -4.65 -8.19
CA SER A 27 7.06 -6.05 -8.63
C SER A 27 7.25 -6.17 -10.15
N PRO A 28 8.19 -6.99 -10.64
CA PRO A 28 8.35 -7.27 -12.07
C PRO A 28 7.08 -7.86 -12.68
N ILE A 29 6.48 -8.87 -12.03
CA ILE A 29 5.25 -9.53 -12.50
C ILE A 29 4.13 -8.51 -12.69
N MET A 30 3.94 -7.60 -11.74
CA MET A 30 2.89 -6.58 -11.86
C MET A 30 3.17 -5.59 -13.00
N ARG A 31 4.44 -5.29 -13.29
CA ARG A 31 4.81 -4.45 -14.43
C ARG A 31 4.53 -5.16 -15.75
N ASP A 32 4.82 -6.46 -15.84
CA ASP A 32 4.53 -7.27 -17.02
C ASP A 32 3.02 -7.33 -17.28
N VAL A 33 2.21 -7.53 -16.23
CA VAL A 33 0.73 -7.48 -16.33
C VAL A 33 0.24 -6.13 -16.83
N LEU A 34 0.80 -5.03 -16.33
CA LEU A 34 0.42 -3.68 -16.80
C LEU A 34 0.84 -3.44 -18.25
N GLN A 35 2.00 -3.91 -18.64
CA GLN A 35 2.49 -3.80 -20.01
C GLN A 35 1.60 -4.57 -20.98
N GLU A 36 1.23 -5.80 -20.62
CA GLU A 36 0.33 -6.62 -21.42
C GLU A 36 -1.06 -5.98 -21.51
N LEU A 37 -1.60 -5.45 -20.41
CA LEU A 37 -2.86 -4.73 -20.41
C LEU A 37 -2.85 -3.53 -21.36
N CYS A 38 -1.77 -2.74 -21.35
CA CYS A 38 -1.61 -1.62 -22.27
C CYS A 38 -1.60 -2.08 -23.72
N SER A 39 -0.93 -3.19 -24.03
CA SER A 39 -0.86 -3.78 -25.36
C SER A 39 -2.23 -4.28 -25.83
N LEU A 40 -2.93 -5.03 -24.99
CA LEU A 40 -4.27 -5.59 -25.30
C LEU A 40 -5.32 -4.51 -25.51
N ARG A 41 -5.20 -3.37 -24.85
CA ARG A 41 -6.15 -2.25 -24.96
C ARG A 41 -5.73 -1.19 -25.97
N ASP A 42 -4.57 -1.32 -26.56
CA ASP A 42 -3.96 -0.28 -27.42
C ASP A 42 -3.99 1.11 -26.74
N ASP A 43 -3.79 1.11 -25.41
CA ASP A 43 -3.75 2.34 -24.60
C ASP A 43 -2.57 2.30 -23.62
N PRO A 44 -1.50 3.08 -23.88
CA PRO A 44 -0.30 3.11 -23.05
C PRO A 44 -0.55 3.68 -21.64
N PHE A 45 -1.72 4.22 -21.39
CA PHE A 45 -2.15 4.77 -20.09
C PHE A 45 -3.14 3.89 -19.35
N SER A 46 -3.27 2.62 -19.75
CA SER A 46 -4.09 1.67 -19.01
C SER A 46 -3.58 1.50 -17.58
N ALA A 47 -4.51 1.39 -16.63
CA ALA A 47 -4.20 1.26 -15.22
C ALA A 47 -5.13 0.22 -14.57
N ILE A 48 -4.70 -0.28 -13.41
CA ILE A 48 -5.45 -1.24 -12.61
C ILE A 48 -5.74 -0.61 -11.25
N ALA A 49 -7.00 -0.67 -10.81
CA ALA A 49 -7.34 -0.34 -9.44
C ALA A 49 -6.80 -1.44 -8.50
N ALA A 50 -6.00 -1.06 -7.54
CA ALA A 50 -5.28 -2.01 -6.68
C ALA A 50 -5.54 -1.72 -5.19
N PRO A 51 -6.68 -2.14 -4.63
CA PRO A 51 -6.88 -2.16 -3.19
C PRO A 51 -6.00 -3.23 -2.54
N SER A 52 -5.86 -3.18 -1.22
CA SER A 52 -5.23 -4.26 -0.47
C SER A 52 -6.11 -5.53 -0.48
N ALA A 53 -5.47 -6.70 -0.58
CA ALA A 53 -6.17 -7.99 -0.66
C ALA A 53 -6.51 -8.55 0.74
N ASN A 54 -7.11 -7.73 1.60
CA ASN A 54 -7.55 -8.08 2.96
C ASN A 54 -8.97 -7.57 3.21
N ARG A 55 -9.59 -8.05 4.27
CA ARG A 55 -10.86 -7.51 4.77
C ARG A 55 -10.66 -6.11 5.33
N PHE A 56 -11.69 -5.28 5.24
CA PHE A 56 -11.63 -3.91 5.76
C PHE A 56 -11.21 -3.89 7.23
N GLY A 57 -10.24 -3.04 7.55
CA GLY A 57 -9.65 -2.90 8.88
C GLY A 57 -8.60 -3.96 9.25
N GLY A 58 -8.46 -5.03 8.45
CA GLY A 58 -7.47 -6.08 8.66
C GLY A 58 -6.06 -5.66 8.26
N VAL A 59 -5.10 -6.53 8.56
CA VAL A 59 -3.69 -6.37 8.19
C VAL A 59 -3.50 -6.80 6.72
N SER A 60 -2.70 -6.06 5.97
CA SER A 60 -2.45 -6.38 4.56
C SER A 60 -1.64 -7.68 4.42
N PRO A 61 -2.01 -8.57 3.49
CA PRO A 61 -1.30 -9.82 3.26
C PRO A 61 0.11 -9.57 2.70
N THR A 62 1.05 -10.41 3.11
CA THR A 62 2.45 -10.37 2.64
C THR A 62 2.84 -11.59 1.81
N THR A 63 1.94 -12.56 1.68
CA THR A 63 2.07 -13.75 0.84
C THR A 63 0.74 -14.04 0.12
N ALA A 64 0.79 -14.83 -0.95
CA ALA A 64 -0.42 -15.31 -1.62
C ALA A 64 -1.32 -16.13 -0.66
N GLN A 65 -0.72 -16.93 0.22
CA GLN A 65 -1.45 -17.70 1.22
C GLN A 65 -2.25 -16.79 2.17
N HIS A 66 -1.66 -15.70 2.66
CA HIS A 66 -2.38 -14.74 3.50
C HIS A 66 -3.55 -14.09 2.75
N ALA A 67 -3.39 -13.79 1.46
CA ALA A 67 -4.49 -13.27 0.64
C ALA A 67 -5.62 -14.29 0.50
N ILE A 68 -5.31 -15.58 0.29
CA ILE A 68 -6.29 -16.66 0.25
C ILE A 68 -7.05 -16.78 1.58
N GLU A 69 -6.36 -16.71 2.70
CA GLU A 69 -6.96 -16.77 4.03
C GLU A 69 -7.89 -15.59 4.32
N GLU A 70 -7.55 -14.40 3.83
CA GLU A 70 -8.33 -13.19 4.06
C GLU A 70 -9.56 -13.05 3.15
N ILE A 71 -9.43 -13.38 1.85
CA ILE A 71 -10.46 -13.12 0.86
C ILE A 71 -10.83 -14.34 -0.01
N GLY A 72 -10.21 -15.50 0.20
CA GLY A 72 -10.41 -16.68 -0.65
C GLY A 72 -11.88 -17.14 -0.75
N ASP A 73 -12.65 -16.96 0.32
CA ASP A 73 -14.10 -17.26 0.36
C ASP A 73 -14.95 -16.33 -0.53
N ARG A 74 -14.36 -15.28 -1.06
CA ARG A 74 -15.01 -14.29 -1.95
C ARG A 74 -14.56 -14.37 -3.39
N LEU A 75 -13.52 -15.19 -3.65
CA LEU A 75 -13.00 -15.39 -4.99
C LEU A 75 -13.91 -16.36 -5.76
N THR A 76 -14.02 -16.10 -7.05
CA THR A 76 -14.75 -16.91 -8.03
C THR A 76 -13.79 -17.63 -8.96
N ASN A 77 -14.30 -18.45 -9.87
CA ASN A 77 -13.47 -19.13 -10.86
C ASN A 77 -12.82 -18.19 -11.90
N ASP A 78 -13.30 -16.95 -11.97
CA ASP A 78 -12.77 -15.91 -12.87
C ASP A 78 -11.66 -15.08 -12.22
N ASP A 79 -11.45 -15.25 -10.90
CA ASP A 79 -10.41 -14.55 -10.15
C ASP A 79 -9.10 -15.33 -10.18
N VAL A 80 -7.98 -14.62 -10.23
CA VAL A 80 -6.63 -15.22 -10.30
C VAL A 80 -5.75 -14.62 -9.21
N ILE A 81 -5.02 -15.48 -8.51
CA ILE A 81 -3.94 -15.07 -7.62
C ILE A 81 -2.62 -15.35 -8.32
N LEU A 82 -1.87 -14.28 -8.62
CA LEU A 82 -0.52 -14.38 -9.13
C LEU A 82 0.46 -14.38 -7.95
N ASP A 83 1.01 -15.55 -7.65
CA ASP A 83 1.99 -15.67 -6.57
C ASP A 83 3.38 -15.26 -7.06
N ALA A 84 3.85 -14.13 -6.57
CA ALA A 84 5.20 -13.60 -6.82
C ALA A 84 6.19 -13.92 -5.68
N GLY A 85 5.81 -14.81 -4.78
CA GLY A 85 6.51 -15.06 -3.52
C GLY A 85 6.18 -14.02 -2.43
N PRO A 86 6.81 -14.12 -1.26
CA PRO A 86 6.56 -13.21 -0.16
C PRO A 86 7.01 -11.79 -0.48
N CYS A 87 6.29 -10.80 0.08
CA CYS A 87 6.67 -9.40 -0.05
C CYS A 87 8.08 -9.16 0.51
N ALA A 88 8.93 -8.50 -0.26
CA ALA A 88 10.27 -8.12 0.19
C ALA A 88 10.24 -7.05 1.30
N ILE A 89 9.12 -6.32 1.40
CA ILE A 89 8.87 -5.27 2.40
C ILE A 89 7.53 -5.59 3.04
N GLY A 90 7.54 -5.86 4.34
CA GLY A 90 6.36 -6.28 5.10
C GLY A 90 5.49 -5.13 5.64
N ILE A 91 5.76 -3.90 5.24
CA ILE A 91 4.99 -2.72 5.63
C ILE A 91 4.39 -2.01 4.42
N GLU A 92 3.41 -1.17 4.67
CA GLU A 92 2.74 -0.40 3.64
C GLU A 92 3.68 0.62 2.95
N SER A 93 3.34 0.98 1.73
CA SER A 93 4.11 1.97 0.96
C SER A 93 3.96 3.37 1.52
N THR A 94 5.01 4.17 1.44
CA THR A 94 4.94 5.62 1.68
C THR A 94 3.98 6.26 0.68
N ILE A 95 3.12 7.15 1.16
CA ILE A 95 2.23 7.95 0.32
C ILE A 95 2.68 9.41 0.40
N VAL A 96 3.02 9.97 -0.75
CA VAL A 96 3.45 11.37 -0.88
C VAL A 96 2.42 12.15 -1.66
N ASP A 97 1.90 13.22 -1.07
CA ASP A 97 1.04 14.19 -1.73
C ASP A 97 1.90 15.22 -2.45
N CYS A 98 1.75 15.26 -3.77
CA CYS A 98 2.43 16.17 -4.67
C CYS A 98 1.46 17.18 -5.33
N THR A 99 0.32 17.45 -4.70
CA THR A 99 -0.68 18.40 -5.23
C THR A 99 -0.39 19.86 -4.89
N ALA A 100 0.60 20.12 -4.03
CA ALA A 100 1.04 21.46 -3.65
C ALA A 100 2.50 21.71 -4.05
N ASP A 101 3.00 22.91 -3.80
CA ASP A 101 4.35 23.36 -4.16
C ASP A 101 5.47 22.55 -3.48
N ARG A 102 5.17 21.93 -2.34
CA ARG A 102 6.10 21.07 -1.62
C ARG A 102 5.47 19.69 -1.38
N PRO A 103 6.24 18.59 -1.52
CA PRO A 103 5.74 17.25 -1.21
C PRO A 103 5.39 17.13 0.27
N ARG A 104 4.32 16.40 0.59
CA ARG A 104 3.85 16.14 1.95
C ARG A 104 3.65 14.65 2.15
N ILE A 105 4.09 14.09 3.26
CA ILE A 105 3.89 12.67 3.54
C ILE A 105 2.52 12.48 4.19
N LEU A 106 1.67 11.68 3.55
CA LEU A 106 0.37 11.27 4.06
C LEU A 106 0.46 9.99 4.90
N ARG A 107 1.36 9.10 4.54
CA ARG A 107 1.61 7.85 5.24
C ARG A 107 3.09 7.50 5.11
N LEU A 108 3.74 7.19 6.24
CA LEU A 108 5.09 6.67 6.25
C LEU A 108 5.10 5.18 5.88
N GLY A 109 6.13 4.79 5.15
CA GLY A 109 6.48 3.42 4.80
C GLY A 109 7.99 3.28 4.73
N LYS A 110 8.51 2.37 3.89
CA LYS A 110 9.96 2.17 3.76
C LYS A 110 10.70 3.42 3.22
N VAL A 111 10.08 4.18 2.31
CA VAL A 111 10.67 5.44 1.83
C VAL A 111 10.49 6.48 2.91
N THR A 112 11.60 7.00 3.42
CA THR A 112 11.62 7.96 4.53
C THR A 112 11.35 9.40 4.06
N ALA A 113 11.18 10.31 5.01
CA ALA A 113 11.09 11.73 4.75
C ALA A 113 12.37 12.25 4.05
N GLU A 114 13.52 11.84 4.55
CA GLU A 114 14.82 12.21 4.01
C GLU A 114 15.02 11.70 2.58
N ASP A 115 14.56 10.49 2.27
CA ASP A 115 14.59 9.95 0.91
C ASP A 115 13.78 10.83 -0.06
N VAL A 116 12.59 11.29 0.37
CA VAL A 116 11.75 12.16 -0.44
C VAL A 116 12.39 13.53 -0.64
N GLU A 117 12.94 14.13 0.42
CA GLU A 117 13.64 15.42 0.34
C GLU A 117 14.89 15.31 -0.55
N HIS A 118 15.64 14.24 -0.41
CA HIS A 118 16.82 13.99 -1.25
C HIS A 118 16.45 13.82 -2.73
N ALA A 119 15.42 13.03 -3.02
CA ALA A 119 14.98 12.77 -4.40
C ALA A 119 14.38 13.99 -5.09
N THR A 120 13.74 14.89 -4.33
CA THR A 120 13.07 16.07 -4.89
C THR A 120 13.93 17.34 -4.82
N GLY A 121 14.94 17.38 -3.95
CA GLY A 121 15.67 18.59 -3.60
C GLY A 121 14.84 19.61 -2.83
N MET A 122 13.68 19.21 -2.32
CA MET A 122 12.72 20.08 -1.63
C MET A 122 12.54 19.64 -0.18
N GLN A 123 12.41 20.59 0.73
CA GLN A 123 11.93 20.30 2.08
C GLN A 123 10.45 19.92 2.04
N LEU A 124 10.06 19.00 2.92
CA LEU A 124 8.65 18.60 3.06
C LEU A 124 7.77 19.78 3.48
N GLY A 125 6.56 19.76 2.96
CA GLY A 125 5.51 20.69 3.37
C GLY A 125 4.83 20.26 4.68
N GLY A 126 3.95 21.10 5.18
CA GLY A 126 3.15 20.82 6.37
C GLY A 126 2.04 19.79 6.13
N HIS A 127 0.98 19.89 6.92
CA HIS A 127 -0.17 18.98 6.88
C HIS A 127 -0.90 19.00 5.52
N SER A 128 -1.42 17.86 5.10
CA SER A 128 -2.26 17.71 3.90
C SER A 128 -3.69 17.35 4.29
N GLN A 129 -4.67 17.84 3.53
CA GLN A 129 -6.08 17.49 3.67
C GLN A 129 -6.54 16.41 2.69
N VAL A 130 -5.65 15.93 1.84
CA VAL A 130 -5.96 14.87 0.86
C VAL A 130 -6.23 13.57 1.59
N ARG A 131 -7.33 12.90 1.23
CA ARG A 131 -7.67 11.58 1.76
C ARG A 131 -6.89 10.50 1.00
N ALA A 132 -6.28 9.58 1.74
CA ALA A 132 -5.57 8.43 1.18
C ALA A 132 -5.85 7.17 2.01
N PRO A 133 -5.70 5.97 1.44
CA PRO A 133 -5.82 4.72 2.19
C PRO A 133 -4.80 4.63 3.33
N GLY A 134 -5.24 4.09 4.48
CA GLY A 134 -4.34 3.82 5.61
C GLY A 134 -4.02 5.03 6.50
N ILE A 135 -4.72 6.17 6.35
CA ILE A 135 -4.58 7.34 7.24
C ILE A 135 -5.69 7.43 8.31
N LEU A 136 -6.63 6.49 8.30
CA LEU A 136 -7.67 6.43 9.31
C LEU A 136 -7.10 5.92 10.64
N ALA A 137 -7.56 6.47 11.77
CA ALA A 137 -7.10 6.12 13.11
C ALA A 137 -7.32 4.63 13.48
N ALA A 138 -8.29 3.96 12.87
CA ALA A 138 -8.59 2.55 13.04
C ALA A 138 -8.35 1.78 11.72
N HIS A 139 -7.10 1.69 11.32
CA HIS A 139 -6.68 0.91 10.16
C HIS A 139 -5.53 -0.02 10.55
N TYR A 140 -5.39 -1.17 9.88
CA TYR A 140 -4.37 -2.18 10.17
C TYR A 140 -4.45 -2.74 11.60
N SER A 141 -5.67 -2.96 12.11
CA SER A 141 -5.89 -3.52 13.44
C SER A 141 -5.73 -5.05 13.42
N PRO A 142 -4.63 -5.61 13.92
CA PRO A 142 -4.49 -7.06 14.06
C PRO A 142 -5.46 -7.57 15.10
N ARG A 143 -5.88 -8.85 14.98
CA ARG A 143 -6.70 -9.52 16.02
C ARG A 143 -5.92 -9.73 17.31
N ALA A 144 -4.60 -9.85 17.20
CA ALA A 144 -3.71 -9.99 18.33
C ALA A 144 -3.48 -8.64 19.04
N SER A 145 -3.32 -8.68 20.34
CA SER A 145 -2.88 -7.51 21.10
C SER A 145 -1.43 -7.17 20.74
N VAL A 146 -1.18 -5.93 20.37
CA VAL A 146 0.17 -5.43 20.04
C VAL A 146 0.69 -4.68 21.27
N LEU A 147 1.83 -5.11 21.76
CA LEU A 147 2.58 -4.45 22.83
C LEU A 147 3.86 -3.87 22.24
N LEU A 148 4.01 -2.57 22.30
CA LEU A 148 5.26 -1.91 21.96
C LEU A 148 6.18 -1.96 23.18
N VAL A 149 7.31 -2.66 23.04
CA VAL A 149 8.36 -2.71 24.08
C VAL A 149 9.62 -2.06 23.54
N GLU A 150 10.24 -1.19 24.33
CA GLU A 150 11.60 -0.79 24.08
C GLU A 150 12.49 -2.04 24.23
N LYS A 151 13.61 -2.08 23.51
CA LYS A 151 14.52 -3.23 23.38
C LYS A 151 14.89 -3.82 24.75
N VAL A 152 14.01 -4.62 25.30
CA VAL A 152 14.21 -5.41 26.51
C VAL A 152 14.46 -6.84 26.02
N GLU A 153 15.42 -7.52 26.61
CA GLU A 153 15.57 -8.97 26.45
C GLU A 153 14.29 -9.63 26.97
N LEU A 154 13.40 -10.00 26.06
CA LEU A 154 12.23 -10.79 26.41
C LEU A 154 12.72 -12.15 26.89
N PRO A 155 12.33 -12.63 28.09
CA PRO A 155 12.68 -13.96 28.53
C PRO A 155 12.12 -14.98 27.52
N GLU A 156 12.93 -15.98 27.13
CA GLU A 156 12.58 -17.01 26.14
C GLU A 156 11.20 -17.67 26.37
N GLN A 157 10.76 -17.68 27.62
CA GLN A 157 9.47 -18.23 28.03
C GLN A 157 8.24 -17.34 27.72
N ALA A 158 8.46 -16.09 27.33
CA ALA A 158 7.39 -15.13 27.05
C ALA A 158 6.96 -15.11 25.57
N ILE A 159 7.61 -15.90 24.71
CA ILE A 159 7.29 -15.98 23.29
C ILE A 159 6.49 -17.26 23.06
N PRO A 160 5.15 -17.21 22.93
CA PRO A 160 4.41 -18.35 22.46
C PRO A 160 4.93 -18.79 21.10
N SER A 161 4.98 -20.11 20.85
CA SER A 161 5.50 -20.72 19.61
C SER A 161 4.75 -20.30 18.32
N GLU A 162 3.69 -19.51 18.43
CA GLU A 162 2.82 -19.05 17.35
C GLU A 162 2.80 -17.53 17.15
N ILE A 163 3.83 -16.80 17.60
CA ILE A 163 3.89 -15.38 17.29
C ILE A 163 4.30 -15.23 15.81
N GLY A 164 3.33 -14.93 14.99
CA GLY A 164 3.57 -14.42 13.64
C GLY A 164 4.45 -13.17 13.74
N ARG A 165 5.63 -13.20 13.14
CA ARG A 165 6.53 -12.04 13.08
C ARG A 165 5.87 -10.97 12.22
N ALA A 166 5.36 -9.90 12.83
CA ALA A 166 5.23 -8.64 12.11
C ALA A 166 6.66 -8.18 11.80
N HIS A 167 7.06 -8.25 10.54
CA HIS A 167 8.33 -7.66 10.12
C HIS A 167 8.15 -6.15 10.10
N VAL A 168 8.73 -5.47 11.06
CA VAL A 168 8.96 -4.02 11.07
C VAL A 168 10.12 -3.70 10.14
#